data_828e2aebf1ada73511212b37bf050b3c
#
_entry.id   828e2aebf1ada73511212b37bf050b3c
#
_cell.length_a   1.000
_cell.length_b   1.000
_cell.length_c   1.000
_cell.angle_alpha   90.00
_cell.angle_beta   90.00
_cell.angle_gamma   90.00
#
_symmetry.space_group_name_H-M   'P 1'
#
loop_
_entity.id
_entity.type
_entity.pdbx_description
1 polymer ?
#
loop_
_entity_poly.entity_id
_entity_poly.type
_entity_poly.pdbx_seq_one_letter_code
_entity_poly.pdbx_strand_id
1 'polypeptide(L)'
;MNKSKKYKAVQWLKWLVFLYTFIGVALYFLQELFLFHPVILARNYFYQFNVPFKEMDIAFGKADTINMVKFFPTDSFRKGVVIYFHGNKGNINRYAKFAGNFTKHGYEVWMEDYPGFGKSIGIRNEKILYQQAVQIYEMAAATFPKNQVVIYGKSFGTGIASYLASEKNCQQLILETPYCSIPDLFACYSPIYPAGIMASYKIPSNQYLQKTKVPITIFHGTDDGVIPYRCAAKLKTVLKSSDQFITIEGGTHHNLNDYTLFHQKLDSLLQ
;
A
#
# COMPACT_ATOMS: atom_id res chain seq x y z
N MET A 1 49.46 16.75 -18.79
CA MET A 1 49.00 15.80 -17.75
C MET A 1 49.86 14.55 -17.81
N ASN A 2 50.54 14.18 -16.73
CA ASN A 2 51.53 13.10 -16.70
C ASN A 2 50.86 11.74 -17.05
N LYS A 3 51.50 10.90 -17.92
CA LYS A 3 50.98 9.58 -18.35
C LYS A 3 50.56 8.69 -17.17
N SER A 4 51.27 8.74 -16.05
CA SER A 4 50.96 8.00 -14.81
C SER A 4 49.61 8.47 -14.17
N LYS A 5 49.32 9.78 -14.16
CA LYS A 5 48.04 10.32 -13.64
C LYS A 5 46.86 9.93 -14.51
N LYS A 6 47.03 9.92 -15.85
CA LYS A 6 45.99 9.45 -16.79
C LYS A 6 45.69 7.96 -16.57
N TYR A 7 46.68 7.13 -16.41
CA TYR A 7 46.52 5.70 -16.17
C TYR A 7 45.73 5.45 -14.86
N LYS A 8 46.13 6.11 -13.76
CA LYS A 8 45.42 6.01 -12.48
C LYS A 8 43.94 6.47 -12.60
N ALA A 9 43.68 7.58 -13.27
CA ALA A 9 42.32 8.08 -13.49
C ALA A 9 41.46 7.07 -14.27
N VAL A 10 42.00 6.43 -15.31
CA VAL A 10 41.29 5.38 -16.05
C VAL A 10 40.99 4.15 -15.18
N GLN A 11 41.92 3.74 -14.31
CA GLN A 11 41.70 2.65 -13.39
C GLN A 11 40.60 2.98 -12.36
N TRP A 12 40.61 4.19 -11.79
CA TRP A 12 39.54 4.65 -10.90
C TRP A 12 38.21 4.68 -11.58
N LEU A 13 38.13 5.16 -12.84
CA LEU A 13 36.89 5.16 -13.60
C LEU A 13 36.37 3.75 -13.84
N LYS A 14 37.23 2.78 -14.16
CA LYS A 14 36.82 1.36 -14.31
C LYS A 14 36.24 0.81 -13.01
N TRP A 15 36.86 1.10 -11.87
CA TRP A 15 36.36 0.69 -10.57
C TRP A 15 34.98 1.35 -10.24
N LEU A 16 34.83 2.62 -10.54
CA LEU A 16 33.53 3.31 -10.34
C LEU A 16 32.40 2.72 -11.21
N VAL A 17 32.71 2.43 -12.48
CA VAL A 17 31.75 1.78 -13.39
C VAL A 17 31.42 0.37 -12.90
N PHE A 18 32.43 -0.40 -12.50
CA PHE A 18 32.23 -1.73 -11.93
C PHE A 18 31.32 -1.68 -10.69
N LEU A 19 31.63 -0.79 -9.74
CA LEU A 19 30.88 -0.63 -8.50
C LEU A 19 29.42 -0.20 -8.79
N TYR A 20 29.24 0.78 -9.68
CA TYR A 20 27.89 1.22 -10.11
C TYR A 20 27.08 0.06 -10.70
N THR A 21 27.69 -0.69 -11.63
CA THR A 21 27.04 -1.84 -12.26
C THR A 21 26.73 -2.94 -11.23
N PHE A 22 27.67 -3.27 -10.36
CA PHE A 22 27.50 -4.28 -9.32
C PHE A 22 26.34 -3.92 -8.37
N ILE A 23 26.31 -2.67 -7.87
CA ILE A 23 25.22 -2.19 -7.02
C ILE A 23 23.88 -2.21 -7.79
N GLY A 24 23.88 -1.76 -9.04
CA GLY A 24 22.66 -1.78 -9.88
C GLY A 24 22.10 -3.19 -10.07
N VAL A 25 22.98 -4.16 -10.35
CA VAL A 25 22.60 -5.58 -10.46
C VAL A 25 22.07 -6.10 -9.11
N ALA A 26 22.74 -5.81 -8.01
CA ALA A 26 22.28 -6.20 -6.68
C ALA A 26 20.91 -5.61 -6.35
N LEU A 27 20.70 -4.32 -6.61
CA LEU A 27 19.39 -3.67 -6.41
C LEU A 27 18.31 -4.30 -7.27
N TYR A 28 18.61 -4.68 -8.52
CA TYR A 28 17.64 -5.34 -9.40
C TYR A 28 17.20 -6.71 -8.86
N PHE A 29 18.14 -7.55 -8.41
CA PHE A 29 17.78 -8.89 -7.92
C PHE A 29 17.26 -8.92 -6.47
N LEU A 30 17.66 -7.96 -5.64
CA LEU A 30 17.30 -7.92 -4.23
C LEU A 30 16.12 -7.00 -3.91
N GLN A 31 15.49 -6.37 -4.92
CA GLN A 31 14.43 -5.38 -4.70
C GLN A 31 13.25 -5.91 -3.88
N GLU A 32 12.90 -7.19 -4.01
CA GLU A 32 11.83 -7.78 -3.20
C GLU A 32 12.17 -7.82 -1.69
N LEU A 33 13.44 -8.04 -1.34
CA LEU A 33 13.88 -8.01 0.06
C LEU A 33 13.78 -6.61 0.67
N PHE A 34 13.96 -5.57 -0.15
CA PHE A 34 13.79 -4.19 0.28
C PHE A 34 12.31 -3.76 0.29
N LEU A 35 11.54 -4.27 -0.67
CA LEU A 35 10.15 -3.87 -0.82
C LEU A 35 9.22 -4.59 0.16
N PHE A 36 9.47 -5.87 0.50
CA PHE A 36 8.57 -6.68 1.31
C PHE A 36 9.26 -7.29 2.53
N HIS A 37 8.61 -7.16 3.68
CA HIS A 37 9.07 -7.69 4.96
C HIS A 37 7.93 -8.48 5.63
N PRO A 38 7.50 -9.61 5.02
CA PRO A 38 6.40 -10.40 5.54
C PRO A 38 6.75 -11.08 6.86
N VAL A 39 5.76 -11.27 7.71
CA VAL A 39 5.80 -12.21 8.81
C VAL A 39 4.85 -13.35 8.47
N ILE A 40 5.42 -14.52 8.17
CA ILE A 40 4.67 -15.73 7.83
C ILE A 40 4.15 -16.35 9.12
N LEU A 41 2.91 -16.83 9.09
CA LEU A 41 2.27 -17.53 10.20
C LEU A 41 2.04 -19.00 9.84
N ALA A 42 2.11 -19.86 10.86
CA ALA A 42 1.72 -21.26 10.71
C ALA A 42 0.23 -21.36 10.37
N ARG A 43 -0.17 -22.37 9.58
CA ARG A 43 -1.58 -22.58 9.19
C ARG A 43 -2.52 -22.71 10.39
N ASN A 44 -2.06 -23.29 11.46
CA ASN A 44 -2.78 -23.48 12.72
C ASN A 44 -2.66 -22.31 13.69
N TYR A 45 -2.10 -21.17 13.27
CA TYR A 45 -2.07 -19.97 14.10
C TYR A 45 -3.49 -19.46 14.34
N PHE A 46 -3.84 -19.13 15.59
CA PHE A 46 -5.12 -18.53 15.95
C PHE A 46 -4.95 -17.03 16.17
N TYR A 47 -5.67 -16.24 15.38
CA TYR A 47 -5.73 -14.81 15.59
C TYR A 47 -6.44 -14.47 16.91
N GLN A 48 -5.98 -13.41 17.57
CA GLN A 48 -6.59 -12.88 18.80
C GLN A 48 -6.70 -11.36 18.67
N PHE A 49 -7.93 -10.87 18.53
CA PHE A 49 -8.22 -9.45 18.39
C PHE A 49 -9.31 -9.03 19.38
N ASN A 50 -9.26 -7.77 19.83
CA ASN A 50 -10.26 -7.21 20.75
C ASN A 50 -11.55 -6.78 20.06
N VAL A 51 -11.60 -6.82 18.71
CA VAL A 51 -12.78 -6.51 17.90
C VAL A 51 -13.37 -7.82 17.40
N PRO A 52 -14.70 -8.00 17.36
CA PRO A 52 -15.30 -9.19 16.76
C PRO A 52 -14.78 -9.42 15.36
N PHE A 53 -14.39 -10.64 15.04
CA PHE A 53 -13.81 -10.96 13.74
C PHE A 53 -14.16 -12.37 13.27
N LYS A 54 -13.97 -12.60 11.97
CA LYS A 54 -14.02 -13.91 11.35
C LYS A 54 -12.86 -14.05 10.38
N GLU A 55 -12.06 -15.07 10.57
CA GLU A 55 -11.03 -15.47 9.61
C GLU A 55 -11.65 -16.34 8.51
N MET A 56 -11.11 -16.23 7.31
CA MET A 56 -11.46 -17.09 6.19
C MET A 56 -10.31 -17.24 5.20
N ASP A 57 -10.20 -18.42 4.64
CA ASP A 57 -9.32 -18.73 3.52
C ASP A 57 -10.14 -18.71 2.22
N ILE A 58 -9.65 -17.96 1.24
CA ILE A 58 -10.27 -17.78 -0.07
C ILE A 58 -9.38 -18.46 -1.10
N ALA A 59 -9.94 -19.40 -1.87
CA ALA A 59 -9.22 -20.01 -2.97
C ALA A 59 -8.89 -18.96 -4.04
N PHE A 60 -7.64 -18.97 -4.52
CA PHE A 60 -7.17 -18.12 -5.60
C PHE A 60 -6.41 -18.96 -6.62
N GLY A 61 -6.92 -19.04 -7.85
CA GLY A 61 -6.35 -19.93 -8.86
C GLY A 61 -6.46 -21.41 -8.47
N LYS A 62 -5.42 -22.22 -8.80
CA LYS A 62 -5.46 -23.67 -8.59
C LYS A 62 -4.90 -24.13 -7.24
N ALA A 63 -3.94 -23.40 -6.69
CA ALA A 63 -3.18 -23.82 -5.50
C ALA A 63 -2.95 -22.71 -4.48
N ASP A 64 -3.24 -21.46 -4.84
CA ASP A 64 -3.01 -20.30 -3.99
C ASP A 64 -4.20 -20.09 -3.05
N THR A 65 -3.93 -19.48 -1.90
CA THR A 65 -4.94 -19.17 -0.90
C THR A 65 -4.71 -17.76 -0.37
N ILE A 66 -5.76 -16.96 -0.36
CA ILE A 66 -5.79 -15.65 0.32
C ILE A 66 -6.35 -15.87 1.71
N ASN A 67 -5.56 -15.61 2.74
CA ASN A 67 -6.08 -15.50 4.10
C ASN A 67 -6.59 -14.09 4.33
N MET A 68 -7.83 -13.97 4.78
CA MET A 68 -8.52 -12.71 5.03
C MET A 68 -9.18 -12.73 6.38
N VAL A 69 -9.16 -11.60 7.08
CA VAL A 69 -9.90 -11.39 8.32
C VAL A 69 -10.94 -10.29 8.10
N LYS A 70 -12.19 -10.59 8.44
CA LYS A 70 -13.29 -9.65 8.51
C LYS A 70 -13.47 -9.21 9.94
N PHE A 71 -13.34 -7.92 10.22
CA PHE A 71 -13.66 -7.30 11.50
C PHE A 71 -15.06 -6.73 11.44
N PHE A 72 -15.82 -6.87 12.52
CA PHE A 72 -17.22 -6.45 12.58
C PHE A 72 -17.43 -5.33 13.58
N PRO A 73 -18.36 -4.40 13.31
CA PRO A 73 -18.89 -3.50 14.32
C PRO A 73 -19.48 -4.31 15.48
N THR A 74 -19.46 -3.74 16.69
CA THR A 74 -20.10 -4.35 17.87
C THR A 74 -21.62 -4.35 17.75
N ASP A 75 -22.17 -3.33 17.07
CA ASP A 75 -23.61 -3.23 16.81
C ASP A 75 -24.00 -4.13 15.63
N SER A 76 -25.28 -4.53 15.60
CA SER A 76 -25.80 -5.37 14.51
C SER A 76 -25.95 -4.63 13.18
N PHE A 77 -26.03 -3.28 13.22
CA PHE A 77 -26.13 -2.47 12.00
C PHE A 77 -24.85 -2.47 11.21
N ARG A 78 -24.93 -2.71 9.91
CA ARG A 78 -23.81 -2.68 8.96
C ARG A 78 -24.05 -1.57 7.94
N LYS A 79 -23.26 -0.49 8.05
CA LYS A 79 -23.30 0.65 7.14
C LYS A 79 -22.71 0.32 5.77
N GLY A 80 -21.70 -0.54 5.76
CA GLY A 80 -20.95 -0.91 4.57
C GLY A 80 -19.69 -1.70 4.91
N VAL A 81 -18.75 -1.71 4.00
CA VAL A 81 -17.48 -2.41 4.14
C VAL A 81 -16.30 -1.51 3.74
N VAL A 82 -15.21 -1.60 4.49
CA VAL A 82 -13.90 -1.05 4.13
C VAL A 82 -13.01 -2.22 3.69
N ILE A 83 -12.59 -2.21 2.42
CA ILE A 83 -11.56 -3.11 1.93
C ILE A 83 -10.21 -2.46 2.26
N TYR A 84 -9.46 -3.05 3.18
CA TYR A 84 -8.26 -2.47 3.75
C TYR A 84 -7.01 -3.17 3.22
N PHE A 85 -6.25 -2.49 2.36
CA PHE A 85 -4.95 -2.94 1.87
C PHE A 85 -3.84 -2.45 2.78
N HIS A 86 -3.16 -3.37 3.45
CA HIS A 86 -2.12 -3.04 4.42
C HIS A 86 -0.76 -2.70 3.78
N GLY A 87 0.19 -2.24 4.59
CA GLY A 87 1.55 -1.93 4.14
C GLY A 87 2.41 -3.17 3.92
N ASN A 88 3.65 -2.96 3.53
CA ASN A 88 4.59 -3.99 3.10
C ASN A 88 5.29 -4.77 4.23
N LYS A 89 4.95 -4.54 5.49
CA LYS A 89 5.61 -5.18 6.64
C LYS A 89 4.61 -5.94 7.52
N GLY A 90 5.03 -7.11 8.02
CA GLY A 90 4.24 -7.90 8.98
C GLY A 90 3.17 -8.74 8.31
N ASN A 91 1.94 -8.63 8.77
CA ASN A 91 0.73 -9.30 8.30
C ASN A 91 -0.49 -8.63 8.96
N ILE A 92 -1.69 -9.18 8.83
CA ILE A 92 -2.93 -8.65 9.41
C ILE A 92 -2.79 -8.32 10.91
N ASN A 93 -2.07 -9.13 11.72
CA ASN A 93 -1.88 -8.84 13.16
C ASN A 93 -1.34 -7.43 13.42
N ARG A 94 -0.44 -6.94 12.56
CA ARG A 94 0.13 -5.60 12.70
C ARG A 94 -0.89 -4.49 12.46
N TYR A 95 -1.85 -4.74 11.59
CA TYR A 95 -2.80 -3.71 11.10
C TYR A 95 -4.19 -3.83 11.73
N ALA A 96 -4.52 -4.95 12.34
CA ALA A 96 -5.81 -5.21 12.98
C ALA A 96 -6.22 -4.14 14.01
N LYS A 97 -5.24 -3.53 14.70
CA LYS A 97 -5.46 -2.43 15.65
C LYS A 97 -6.15 -1.21 15.03
N PHE A 98 -6.06 -1.04 13.70
CA PHE A 98 -6.70 0.06 12.99
C PHE A 98 -8.14 -0.23 12.56
N ALA A 99 -8.60 -1.48 12.69
CA ALA A 99 -9.97 -1.84 12.33
C ALA A 99 -11.02 -1.04 13.12
N GLY A 100 -10.72 -0.72 14.40
CA GLY A 100 -11.58 0.09 15.26
C GLY A 100 -11.91 1.49 14.70
N ASN A 101 -11.02 2.07 13.88
CA ASN A 101 -11.26 3.36 13.24
C ASN A 101 -12.49 3.35 12.31
N PHE A 102 -12.85 2.19 11.79
CA PHE A 102 -13.95 2.01 10.85
C PHE A 102 -15.14 1.30 11.49
N THR A 103 -14.87 0.29 12.32
CA THR A 103 -15.95 -0.49 12.94
C THR A 103 -16.79 0.36 13.90
N LYS A 104 -16.23 1.37 14.56
CA LYS A 104 -16.98 2.35 15.38
C LYS A 104 -18.01 3.15 14.58
N HIS A 105 -17.87 3.23 13.24
CA HIS A 105 -18.80 3.89 12.33
C HIS A 105 -19.76 2.93 11.61
N GLY A 106 -19.81 1.68 12.04
CA GLY A 106 -20.70 0.68 11.46
C GLY A 106 -20.18 -0.01 10.20
N TYR A 107 -18.92 0.18 9.81
CA TYR A 107 -18.33 -0.52 8.67
C TYR A 107 -17.70 -1.85 9.09
N GLU A 108 -17.93 -2.90 8.32
CA GLU A 108 -17.04 -4.06 8.35
C GLU A 108 -15.66 -3.67 7.81
N VAL A 109 -14.58 -4.32 8.29
CA VAL A 109 -13.24 -4.13 7.71
C VAL A 109 -12.73 -5.47 7.23
N TRP A 110 -12.46 -5.57 5.94
CA TRP A 110 -11.91 -6.76 5.32
C TRP A 110 -10.44 -6.53 5.00
N MET A 111 -9.58 -7.24 5.72
CA MET A 111 -8.11 -7.21 5.53
C MET A 111 -7.63 -8.55 4.98
N GLU A 112 -6.93 -8.52 3.85
CA GLU A 112 -6.23 -9.68 3.31
C GLU A 112 -4.75 -9.64 3.65
N ASP A 113 -4.12 -10.79 3.77
CA ASP A 113 -2.67 -10.93 3.69
C ASP A 113 -2.26 -11.21 2.23
N TYR A 114 -1.28 -10.47 1.71
CA TYR A 114 -0.73 -10.70 0.36
C TYR A 114 -0.02 -12.06 0.26
N PRO A 115 0.21 -12.62 -0.95
CA PRO A 115 0.95 -13.86 -1.10
C PRO A 115 2.30 -13.83 -0.37
N GLY A 116 2.52 -14.83 0.50
CA GLY A 116 3.70 -14.93 1.37
C GLY A 116 3.66 -14.07 2.63
N PHE A 117 2.53 -13.42 2.94
CA PHE A 117 2.26 -12.75 4.22
C PHE A 117 1.29 -13.60 5.05
N GLY A 118 1.45 -13.56 6.39
CA GLY A 118 0.55 -14.27 7.31
C GLY A 118 0.36 -15.73 6.91
N LYS A 119 -0.88 -16.12 6.65
CA LYS A 119 -1.22 -17.47 6.21
C LYS A 119 -1.49 -17.57 4.70
N SER A 120 -1.39 -16.46 3.94
CA SER A 120 -1.61 -16.46 2.49
C SER A 120 -0.50 -17.17 1.75
N ILE A 121 -0.89 -18.02 0.78
CA ILE A 121 0.02 -18.81 -0.04
C ILE A 121 -0.13 -18.35 -1.49
N GLY A 122 1.00 -18.30 -2.20
CA GLY A 122 1.04 -18.01 -3.62
C GLY A 122 2.28 -17.23 -4.04
N ILE A 123 2.39 -17.01 -5.35
CA ILE A 123 3.44 -16.19 -5.93
C ILE A 123 3.00 -14.73 -5.89
N ARG A 124 3.87 -13.86 -5.36
CA ARG A 124 3.64 -12.43 -5.32
C ARG A 124 4.21 -11.77 -6.58
N ASN A 125 3.37 -11.07 -7.31
CA ASN A 125 3.74 -10.10 -8.33
C ASN A 125 2.61 -9.06 -8.48
N GLU A 126 2.89 -7.98 -9.17
CA GLU A 126 1.95 -6.85 -9.31
C GLU A 126 0.59 -7.30 -9.86
N LYS A 127 0.57 -8.15 -10.90
CA LYS A 127 -0.65 -8.64 -11.52
C LYS A 127 -1.50 -9.48 -10.55
N ILE A 128 -0.86 -10.36 -9.78
CA ILE A 128 -1.53 -11.21 -8.78
C ILE A 128 -2.15 -10.35 -7.67
N LEU A 129 -1.42 -9.36 -7.16
CA LEU A 129 -1.96 -8.45 -6.14
C LEU A 129 -3.23 -7.73 -6.62
N TYR A 130 -3.24 -7.28 -7.87
CA TYR A 130 -4.42 -6.65 -8.46
C TYR A 130 -5.59 -7.61 -8.65
N GLN A 131 -5.32 -8.84 -9.10
CA GLN A 131 -6.35 -9.85 -9.28
C GLN A 131 -6.98 -10.26 -7.94
N GLN A 132 -6.18 -10.39 -6.88
CA GLN A 132 -6.69 -10.67 -5.53
C GLN A 132 -7.55 -9.52 -5.02
N ALA A 133 -7.11 -8.27 -5.17
CA ALA A 133 -7.90 -7.11 -4.80
C ALA A 133 -9.26 -7.06 -5.52
N VAL A 134 -9.29 -7.38 -6.82
CA VAL A 134 -10.53 -7.47 -7.59
C VAL A 134 -11.43 -8.59 -7.05
N GLN A 135 -10.90 -9.77 -6.75
CA GLN A 135 -11.69 -10.88 -6.19
C GLN A 135 -12.33 -10.48 -4.86
N ILE A 136 -11.59 -9.85 -3.96
CA ILE A 136 -12.12 -9.38 -2.66
C ILE A 136 -13.19 -8.30 -2.87
N TYR A 137 -12.98 -7.39 -3.82
CA TYR A 137 -14.01 -6.40 -4.17
C TYR A 137 -15.30 -7.07 -4.68
N GLU A 138 -15.22 -8.06 -5.57
CA GLU A 138 -16.42 -8.75 -6.07
C GLU A 138 -17.17 -9.46 -4.93
N MET A 139 -16.46 -10.04 -3.96
CA MET A 139 -17.06 -10.61 -2.77
C MET A 139 -17.73 -9.53 -1.90
N ALA A 140 -17.13 -8.37 -1.76
CA ALA A 140 -17.69 -7.24 -1.02
C ALA A 140 -18.94 -6.69 -1.74
N ALA A 141 -18.87 -6.52 -3.06
CA ALA A 141 -19.96 -6.01 -3.90
C ALA A 141 -21.14 -6.99 -4.01
N ALA A 142 -20.93 -8.29 -3.76
CA ALA A 142 -22.01 -9.27 -3.64
C ALA A 142 -22.76 -9.17 -2.31
N THR A 143 -22.17 -8.52 -1.30
CA THR A 143 -22.74 -8.37 0.05
C THR A 143 -23.26 -6.96 0.30
N PHE A 144 -22.58 -5.95 -0.20
CA PHE A 144 -22.87 -4.54 0.01
C PHE A 144 -23.07 -3.80 -1.32
N PRO A 145 -24.02 -2.85 -1.40
CA PRO A 145 -24.10 -1.92 -2.53
C PRO A 145 -22.76 -1.20 -2.76
N LYS A 146 -22.42 -0.93 -4.02
CA LYS A 146 -21.12 -0.32 -4.39
C LYS A 146 -20.88 1.05 -3.70
N ASN A 147 -21.93 1.81 -3.45
CA ASN A 147 -21.89 3.07 -2.71
C ASN A 147 -21.75 2.90 -1.18
N GLN A 148 -21.62 1.67 -0.69
CA GLN A 148 -21.30 1.33 0.70
C GLN A 148 -19.94 0.62 0.81
N VAL A 149 -19.16 0.53 -0.28
CA VAL A 149 -17.82 -0.02 -0.31
C VAL A 149 -16.81 1.13 -0.26
N VAL A 150 -16.04 1.21 0.80
CA VAL A 150 -14.89 2.12 0.92
C VAL A 150 -13.63 1.34 0.61
N ILE A 151 -12.74 1.91 -0.21
CA ILE A 151 -11.43 1.33 -0.48
C ILE A 151 -10.40 2.13 0.31
N TYR A 152 -9.63 1.44 1.15
CA TYR A 152 -8.60 2.04 1.98
C TYR A 152 -7.24 1.38 1.71
N GLY A 153 -6.21 2.19 1.54
CA GLY A 153 -4.85 1.71 1.41
C GLY A 153 -3.90 2.42 2.37
N LYS A 154 -2.97 1.65 2.96
CA LYS A 154 -1.89 2.19 3.79
C LYS A 154 -0.54 1.85 3.17
N SER A 155 0.34 2.87 3.00
CA SER A 155 1.70 2.68 2.50
C SER A 155 1.72 1.90 1.17
N PHE A 156 2.37 0.74 1.09
CA PHE A 156 2.37 -0.13 -0.09
C PHE A 156 0.94 -0.41 -0.61
N GLY A 157 0.00 -0.67 0.31
CA GLY A 157 -1.39 -0.94 -0.03
C GLY A 157 -2.11 0.19 -0.74
N THR A 158 -1.60 1.43 -0.68
CA THR A 158 -2.18 2.57 -1.39
C THR A 158 -2.15 2.39 -2.91
N GLY A 159 -1.13 1.72 -3.43
CA GLY A 159 -1.04 1.43 -4.86
C GLY A 159 -2.09 0.42 -5.32
N ILE A 160 -2.31 -0.63 -4.52
CA ILE A 160 -3.34 -1.65 -4.79
C ILE A 160 -4.74 -1.01 -4.68
N ALA A 161 -4.97 -0.21 -3.64
CA ALA A 161 -6.21 0.53 -3.45
C ALA A 161 -6.50 1.49 -4.61
N SER A 162 -5.48 2.22 -5.09
CA SER A 162 -5.60 3.13 -6.24
C SER A 162 -5.95 2.38 -7.53
N TYR A 163 -5.29 1.23 -7.79
CA TYR A 163 -5.64 0.38 -8.92
C TYR A 163 -7.11 -0.06 -8.83
N LEU A 164 -7.52 -0.61 -7.69
CA LEU A 164 -8.87 -1.12 -7.52
C LEU A 164 -9.93 -0.03 -7.73
N ALA A 165 -9.73 1.16 -7.16
CA ALA A 165 -10.64 2.29 -7.32
C ALA A 165 -10.67 2.86 -8.75
N SER A 166 -9.61 2.65 -9.55
CA SER A 166 -9.61 3.02 -10.97
C SER A 166 -10.42 2.06 -11.85
N GLU A 167 -10.58 0.80 -11.41
CA GLU A 167 -11.26 -0.26 -12.16
C GLU A 167 -12.69 -0.52 -11.67
N LYS A 168 -13.01 -0.16 -10.41
CA LYS A 168 -14.28 -0.50 -9.76
C LYS A 168 -14.95 0.73 -9.13
N ASN A 169 -16.28 0.74 -9.16
CA ASN A 169 -17.05 1.76 -8.47
C ASN A 169 -17.08 1.47 -6.96
N CYS A 170 -16.87 2.50 -6.15
CA CYS A 170 -16.93 2.42 -4.69
C CYS A 170 -17.48 3.74 -4.14
N GLN A 171 -17.69 3.83 -2.84
CA GLN A 171 -18.12 5.07 -2.19
C GLN A 171 -17.04 6.14 -2.27
N GLN A 172 -15.81 5.78 -1.89
CA GLN A 172 -14.64 6.65 -1.87
C GLN A 172 -13.34 5.86 -1.76
N LEU A 173 -12.23 6.51 -2.10
CA LEU A 173 -10.87 6.01 -1.93
C LEU A 173 -10.14 6.82 -0.86
N ILE A 174 -9.60 6.14 0.16
CA ILE A 174 -8.81 6.76 1.23
C ILE A 174 -7.41 6.18 1.22
N LEU A 175 -6.39 7.03 1.16
CA LEU A 175 -4.99 6.66 1.09
C LEU A 175 -4.20 7.24 2.26
N GLU A 176 -3.55 6.38 3.03
CA GLU A 176 -2.67 6.77 4.13
C GLU A 176 -1.21 6.55 3.71
N THR A 177 -0.41 7.63 3.70
CA THR A 177 1.01 7.65 3.30
C THR A 177 1.27 7.04 1.90
N PRO A 178 0.61 7.55 0.83
CA PRO A 178 0.77 7.03 -0.53
C PRO A 178 2.06 7.48 -1.19
N TYR A 179 2.37 6.81 -2.32
CA TYR A 179 3.46 7.14 -3.25
C TYR A 179 2.93 7.27 -4.69
N CYS A 180 3.66 7.99 -5.56
CA CYS A 180 3.28 8.16 -6.97
C CYS A 180 3.41 6.87 -7.79
N SER A 181 4.54 6.19 -7.63
CA SER A 181 4.84 4.87 -8.19
C SER A 181 6.03 4.27 -7.44
N ILE A 182 6.27 2.98 -7.55
CA ILE A 182 7.46 2.35 -6.96
C ILE A 182 8.75 2.91 -7.59
N PRO A 183 8.86 3.06 -8.95
CA PRO A 183 10.03 3.71 -9.55
C PRO A 183 10.24 5.15 -9.05
N ASP A 184 9.18 5.95 -8.91
CA ASP A 184 9.30 7.32 -8.43
C ASP A 184 9.78 7.38 -6.96
N LEU A 185 9.26 6.49 -6.11
CA LEU A 185 9.71 6.38 -4.73
C LEU A 185 11.19 5.98 -4.67
N PHE A 186 11.60 5.00 -5.49
CA PHE A 186 13.00 4.59 -5.57
C PHE A 186 13.90 5.74 -6.03
N ALA A 187 13.48 6.50 -7.06
CA ALA A 187 14.22 7.66 -7.55
C ALA A 187 14.35 8.79 -6.51
N CYS A 188 13.42 8.90 -5.55
CA CYS A 188 13.54 9.84 -4.44
C CYS A 188 14.75 9.56 -3.54
N TYR A 189 15.19 8.29 -3.46
CA TYR A 189 16.33 7.86 -2.65
C TYR A 189 17.61 7.68 -3.46
N SER A 190 17.49 7.20 -4.69
CA SER A 190 18.61 6.84 -5.54
C SER A 190 18.41 7.32 -6.99
N PRO A 191 18.53 8.64 -7.25
CA PRO A 191 18.24 9.22 -8.56
C PRO A 191 19.25 8.83 -9.65
N ILE A 192 20.38 8.25 -9.28
CA ILE A 192 21.44 7.85 -10.23
C ILE A 192 21.13 6.55 -10.98
N TYR A 193 20.15 5.76 -10.50
CA TYR A 193 19.74 4.53 -11.16
C TYR A 193 18.45 4.71 -11.97
N PRO A 194 18.32 4.04 -13.14
CA PRO A 194 17.14 4.15 -13.98
C PRO A 194 15.97 3.31 -13.40
N ALA A 195 15.39 3.79 -12.31
CA ALA A 195 14.35 3.09 -11.55
C ALA A 195 13.16 2.66 -12.41
N GLY A 196 12.79 3.46 -13.43
CA GLY A 196 11.71 3.13 -14.36
C GLY A 196 11.93 1.82 -15.14
N ILE A 197 13.18 1.45 -15.41
CA ILE A 197 13.54 0.19 -16.09
C ILE A 197 13.75 -0.92 -15.06
N MET A 198 14.44 -0.63 -13.97
CA MET A 198 14.91 -1.62 -13.00
C MET A 198 13.81 -2.16 -12.09
N ALA A 199 12.79 -1.39 -11.75
CA ALA A 199 11.76 -1.84 -10.82
C ALA A 199 10.89 -2.96 -11.43
N SER A 200 10.75 -4.09 -10.73
CA SER A 200 9.85 -5.19 -11.09
C SER A 200 8.39 -4.86 -10.81
N TYR A 201 8.14 -4.07 -9.78
CA TYR A 201 6.83 -3.50 -9.47
C TYR A 201 6.80 -2.05 -9.95
N LYS A 202 5.84 -1.70 -10.76
CA LYS A 202 5.64 -0.32 -11.23
C LYS A 202 4.65 0.43 -10.37
N ILE A 203 3.51 -0.15 -10.13
CA ILE A 203 2.38 0.36 -9.34
C ILE A 203 2.21 1.88 -9.54
N PRO A 204 1.77 2.32 -10.71
CA PRO A 204 1.68 3.74 -11.07
C PRO A 204 0.42 4.38 -10.44
N SER A 205 0.44 4.61 -9.10
CA SER A 205 -0.69 5.17 -8.36
C SER A 205 -1.18 6.48 -8.95
N ASN A 206 -0.28 7.35 -9.40
CA ASN A 206 -0.65 8.61 -10.06
C ASN A 206 -1.53 8.40 -11.30
N GLN A 207 -1.26 7.37 -12.12
CA GLN A 207 -2.07 7.07 -13.31
C GLN A 207 -3.43 6.48 -12.92
N TYR A 208 -3.49 5.69 -11.85
CA TYR A 208 -4.75 5.14 -11.34
C TYR A 208 -5.65 6.23 -10.76
N LEU A 209 -5.07 7.16 -9.98
CA LEU A 209 -5.83 8.28 -9.40
C LEU A 209 -6.43 9.18 -10.48
N GLN A 210 -5.74 9.42 -11.61
CA GLN A 210 -6.29 10.15 -12.76
C GLN A 210 -7.54 9.50 -13.37
N LYS A 211 -7.64 8.16 -13.30
CA LYS A 211 -8.76 7.39 -13.82
C LYS A 211 -9.89 7.23 -12.79
N THR A 212 -9.59 7.43 -11.51
CA THR A 212 -10.54 7.24 -10.41
C THR A 212 -11.63 8.30 -10.44
N LYS A 213 -12.89 7.87 -10.49
CA LYS A 213 -14.07 8.76 -10.59
C LYS A 213 -14.65 9.17 -9.24
N VAL A 214 -14.44 8.32 -8.22
CA VAL A 214 -14.94 8.56 -6.86
C VAL A 214 -14.09 9.59 -6.11
N PRO A 215 -14.60 10.19 -5.01
CA PRO A 215 -13.81 11.08 -4.17
C PRO A 215 -12.55 10.39 -3.62
N ILE A 216 -11.44 11.12 -3.60
CA ILE A 216 -10.15 10.65 -3.10
C ILE A 216 -9.75 11.52 -1.91
N THR A 217 -9.36 10.87 -0.80
CA THR A 217 -8.74 11.55 0.34
C THR A 217 -7.38 10.94 0.63
N ILE A 218 -6.35 11.77 0.66
CA ILE A 218 -4.97 11.40 0.98
C ILE A 218 -4.58 11.99 2.33
N PHE A 219 -4.02 11.16 3.21
CA PHE A 219 -3.36 11.57 4.44
C PHE A 219 -1.86 11.37 4.32
N HIS A 220 -1.05 12.39 4.62
CA HIS A 220 0.40 12.26 4.59
C HIS A 220 1.07 13.18 5.61
N GLY A 221 2.10 12.65 6.29
CA GLY A 221 2.84 13.37 7.30
C GLY A 221 4.06 14.11 6.71
N THR A 222 4.40 15.29 7.25
CA THR A 222 5.55 16.06 6.78
C THR A 222 6.89 15.41 7.10
N ASP A 223 6.95 14.61 8.19
CA ASP A 223 8.15 13.94 8.68
C ASP A 223 8.20 12.46 8.31
N ASP A 224 7.49 12.08 7.22
CA ASP A 224 7.52 10.71 6.71
C ASP A 224 8.92 10.37 6.16
N GLY A 225 9.67 9.57 6.92
CA GLY A 225 11.01 9.11 6.56
C GLY A 225 11.02 7.88 5.63
N VAL A 226 9.84 7.25 5.37
CA VAL A 226 9.72 6.08 4.47
C VAL A 226 9.24 6.49 3.09
N ILE A 227 8.24 7.37 3.01
CA ILE A 227 7.79 7.99 1.77
C ILE A 227 7.90 9.50 1.97
N PRO A 228 9.02 10.12 1.57
CA PRO A 228 9.22 11.54 1.81
C PRO A 228 8.06 12.39 1.30
N TYR A 229 7.63 13.37 2.09
CA TYR A 229 6.51 14.24 1.75
C TYR A 229 6.59 14.80 0.32
N ARG A 230 7.81 15.23 -0.11
CA ARG A 230 8.03 15.73 -1.48
C ARG A 230 7.67 14.72 -2.58
N CYS A 231 7.76 13.40 -2.28
CA CYS A 231 7.46 12.35 -3.24
C CYS A 231 5.94 12.11 -3.30
N ALA A 232 5.26 12.08 -2.15
CA ALA A 232 3.81 11.94 -2.09
C ALA A 232 3.09 13.22 -2.59
N ALA A 233 3.62 14.40 -2.30
CA ALA A 233 3.03 15.68 -2.70
C ALA A 233 2.87 15.84 -4.22
N LYS A 234 3.64 15.10 -5.03
CA LYS A 234 3.45 15.02 -6.49
C LYS A 234 2.04 14.54 -6.87
N LEU A 235 1.39 13.73 -6.01
CA LEU A 235 0.02 13.27 -6.25
C LEU A 235 -1.00 14.42 -6.27
N LYS A 236 -0.70 15.57 -5.66
CA LYS A 236 -1.58 16.76 -5.71
C LYS A 236 -1.88 17.20 -7.15
N THR A 237 -0.96 16.94 -8.09
CA THR A 237 -1.12 17.34 -9.51
C THR A 237 -2.15 16.52 -10.27
N VAL A 238 -2.56 15.38 -9.72
CA VAL A 238 -3.52 14.46 -10.35
C VAL A 238 -4.86 14.40 -9.62
N LEU A 239 -5.00 15.11 -8.51
CA LEU A 239 -6.25 15.19 -7.75
C LEU A 239 -7.25 16.14 -8.41
N LYS A 240 -8.52 15.78 -8.37
CA LYS A 240 -9.64 16.61 -8.80
C LYS A 240 -9.98 17.67 -7.73
N SER A 241 -10.75 18.68 -8.08
CA SER A 241 -11.19 19.73 -7.13
C SER A 241 -12.01 19.19 -5.95
N SER A 242 -12.66 18.05 -6.14
CA SER A 242 -13.43 17.34 -5.07
C SER A 242 -12.56 16.50 -4.15
N ASP A 243 -11.29 16.26 -4.51
CA ASP A 243 -10.39 15.41 -3.76
C ASP A 243 -9.64 16.20 -2.69
N GLN A 244 -9.14 15.51 -1.66
CA GLN A 244 -8.44 16.13 -0.55
C GLN A 244 -7.04 15.55 -0.37
N PHE A 245 -6.06 16.41 -0.15
CA PHE A 245 -4.73 16.04 0.33
C PHE A 245 -4.52 16.69 1.72
N ILE A 246 -4.64 15.87 2.75
CA ILE A 246 -4.56 16.28 4.15
C ILE A 246 -3.13 16.11 4.63
N THR A 247 -2.43 17.22 4.85
CA THR A 247 -1.09 17.23 5.41
C THR A 247 -1.18 17.19 6.92
N ILE A 248 -0.45 16.26 7.55
CA ILE A 248 -0.32 16.16 9.00
C ILE A 248 1.08 16.61 9.38
N GLU A 249 1.15 17.80 9.96
CA GLU A 249 2.41 18.42 10.38
C GLU A 249 3.08 17.58 11.47
N GLY A 250 4.39 17.32 11.33
CA GLY A 250 5.15 16.44 12.24
C GLY A 250 4.79 14.95 12.14
N GLY A 251 3.80 14.59 11.30
CA GLY A 251 3.39 13.21 11.13
C GLY A 251 4.47 12.38 10.42
N THR A 252 4.73 11.19 10.95
CA THR A 252 5.65 10.21 10.38
C THR A 252 4.87 9.11 9.63
N HIS A 253 5.58 8.17 8.98
CA HIS A 253 4.97 7.04 8.29
C HIS A 253 4.10 6.13 9.18
N HIS A 254 4.32 6.15 10.49
CA HIS A 254 3.75 5.17 11.40
C HIS A 254 2.76 5.74 12.41
N ASN A 255 2.76 7.04 12.64
CA ASN A 255 2.03 7.68 13.75
C ASN A 255 0.88 8.60 13.32
N LEU A 256 0.42 8.59 12.07
CA LEU A 256 -0.70 9.46 11.66
C LEU A 256 -1.96 9.23 12.51
N ASN A 257 -2.16 8.00 12.97
CA ASN A 257 -3.25 7.61 13.87
C ASN A 257 -3.11 8.19 15.30
N ASP A 258 -2.01 8.85 15.63
CA ASP A 258 -1.85 9.51 16.94
C ASP A 258 -2.31 10.99 16.89
N TYR A 259 -2.66 11.48 15.69
CA TYR A 259 -3.05 12.88 15.47
C TYR A 259 -4.57 13.07 15.47
N THR A 260 -5.04 14.04 16.24
CA THR A 260 -6.45 14.42 16.30
C THR A 260 -7.01 14.80 14.93
N LEU A 261 -6.23 15.52 14.11
CA LEU A 261 -6.62 15.90 12.75
C LEU A 261 -6.92 14.69 11.88
N PHE A 262 -6.11 13.61 11.98
CA PHE A 262 -6.34 12.38 11.24
C PHE A 262 -7.72 11.79 11.59
N HIS A 263 -8.01 11.64 12.89
CA HIS A 263 -9.28 11.08 13.34
C HIS A 263 -10.47 11.97 12.98
N GLN A 264 -10.39 13.28 13.21
CA GLN A 264 -11.47 14.20 12.85
C GLN A 264 -11.84 14.10 11.36
N LYS A 265 -10.83 14.06 10.49
CA LYS A 265 -11.05 13.95 9.04
C LYS A 265 -11.55 12.57 8.64
N LEU A 266 -10.96 11.50 9.18
CA LEU A 266 -11.41 10.14 8.90
C LEU A 266 -12.85 9.91 9.38
N ASP A 267 -13.18 10.36 10.58
CA ASP A 267 -14.53 10.24 11.15
C ASP A 267 -15.56 11.00 10.29
N SER A 268 -15.21 12.20 9.81
CA SER A 268 -16.07 12.97 8.89
C SER A 268 -16.31 12.27 7.54
N LEU A 269 -15.33 11.50 7.03
CA LEU A 269 -15.46 10.74 5.79
C LEU A 269 -16.34 9.49 5.94
N LEU A 270 -16.51 9.00 7.18
CA LEU A 270 -17.22 7.76 7.49
C LEU A 270 -18.63 8.00 8.10
N GLN A 271 -18.98 9.25 8.39
CA GLN A 271 -20.32 9.64 8.80
C GLN A 271 -21.32 9.58 7.64
#